data_5771b947e9f8f0f61dfb28e6028854f1
#
_entry.id   5771b947e9f8f0f61dfb28e6028854f1
#
_cell.length_a   1.000
_cell.length_b   1.000
_cell.length_c   1.000
_cell.angle_alpha   90.00
_cell.angle_beta   90.00
_cell.angle_gamma   90.00
#
_symmetry.space_group_name_H-M   'P 1'
#
loop_
_entity.id
_entity.type
_entity.pdbx_description
1 polymer ?
#
loop_
_entity_poly.entity_id
_entity_poly.type
_entity_poly.pdbx_seq_one_letter_code
_entity_poly.pdbx_strand_id
1 'polypeptide(L)'
;MERLTKRYDNEDGRAITVDVGKDILDVYFENEDGYSAVEKLADYEDLEEQGLLVRLPVAIDDDIYKIPSKANYDLNVLDGYKANNRVYHQKVYSIVFSQRGWFVQCDKDSIHAPNVICVDVEYGKTWFLTREEAEKKLEEMKK
;
A
#
# COMPACT_ATOMS: atom_id res chain seq x y z
N MET A 1 3.38 -6.91 13.40
CA MET A 1 3.89 -5.66 14.01
C MET A 1 3.84 -5.80 15.51
N GLU A 2 4.84 -5.31 16.20
CA GLU A 2 4.82 -5.31 17.66
C GLU A 2 3.80 -4.27 18.15
N ARG A 3 2.92 -4.68 19.06
CA ARG A 3 1.87 -3.84 19.61
C ARG A 3 2.44 -2.86 20.60
N LEU A 4 2.08 -1.59 20.50
CA LEU A 4 2.52 -0.51 21.38
C LEU A 4 1.58 -0.24 22.54
N THR A 5 0.30 -0.67 22.43
CA THR A 5 -0.69 -0.44 23.48
C THR A 5 -1.20 -1.74 24.08
N LYS A 6 -1.60 -1.70 25.33
CA LYS A 6 -2.25 -2.81 26.02
C LYS A 6 -3.45 -2.32 26.81
N ARG A 7 -4.59 -2.97 26.62
CA ARG A 7 -5.82 -2.67 27.36
C ARG A 7 -5.88 -3.51 28.62
N TYR A 8 -6.35 -2.90 29.68
CA TYR A 8 -6.64 -3.56 30.95
C TYR A 8 -8.08 -3.27 31.33
N ASP A 9 -8.78 -4.29 31.84
CA ASP A 9 -10.07 -4.13 32.51
C ASP A 9 -9.81 -3.82 33.98
N ASN A 10 -10.03 -2.57 34.36
CA ASN A 10 -9.99 -2.13 35.76
C ASN A 10 -11.40 -2.02 36.31
N GLU A 11 -11.56 -2.17 37.65
CA GLU A 11 -12.83 -1.96 38.32
C GLU A 11 -13.37 -0.53 38.14
N ASP A 12 -12.48 0.44 37.91
CA ASP A 12 -12.80 1.88 37.74
C ASP A 12 -12.87 2.35 36.29
N GLY A 13 -12.72 1.45 35.29
CA GLY A 13 -12.79 1.82 33.88
C GLY A 13 -11.65 1.27 33.02
N ARG A 14 -11.58 1.73 31.78
CA ARG A 14 -10.61 1.27 30.78
C ARG A 14 -9.25 1.94 30.99
N ALA A 15 -8.24 1.17 31.34
CA ALA A 15 -6.87 1.63 31.31
C ALA A 15 -6.16 1.15 30.05
N ILE A 16 -5.34 2.01 29.46
CA ILE A 16 -4.49 1.69 28.31
C ILE A 16 -3.06 2.00 28.74
N THR A 17 -2.15 1.05 28.55
CA THR A 17 -0.72 1.26 28.72
C THR A 17 -0.03 1.33 27.37
N VAL A 18 1.03 2.13 27.29
CA VAL A 18 1.91 2.22 26.13
C VAL A 18 3.24 1.55 26.48
N ASP A 19 3.68 0.63 25.66
CA ASP A 19 4.98 0.01 25.76
C ASP A 19 6.04 0.93 25.12
N VAL A 20 6.96 1.44 25.92
CA VAL A 20 8.08 2.29 25.50
C VAL A 20 9.43 1.59 25.67
N GLY A 21 9.46 0.30 25.35
CA GLY A 21 10.64 -0.55 25.47
C GLY A 21 10.63 -1.41 26.72
N LYS A 22 11.61 -1.22 27.64
CA LYS A 22 11.68 -2.00 28.87
C LYS A 22 10.72 -1.54 29.97
N ASP A 23 10.19 -0.33 29.83
CA ASP A 23 9.33 0.29 30.82
C ASP A 23 7.87 0.34 30.29
N ILE A 24 6.97 -0.21 31.07
CA ILE A 24 5.53 -0.08 30.82
C ILE A 24 5.09 1.18 31.56
N LEU A 25 4.68 2.20 30.80
CA LEU A 25 4.10 3.42 31.37
C LEU A 25 2.59 3.36 31.31
N ASP A 26 1.96 3.50 32.47
CA ASP A 26 0.54 3.79 32.53
C ASP A 26 0.32 5.20 31.99
N VAL A 27 -0.47 5.31 30.93
CA VAL A 27 -0.73 6.62 30.32
C VAL A 27 -1.89 7.26 31.04
N TYR A 28 -1.56 8.15 31.98
CA TYR A 28 -2.51 9.07 32.58
C TYR A 28 -2.39 10.41 31.87
N PHE A 29 -3.36 10.73 31.03
CA PHE A 29 -3.44 12.06 30.43
C PHE A 29 -4.33 12.95 31.31
N GLU A 30 -3.81 14.10 31.70
CA GLU A 30 -4.56 15.12 32.42
C GLU A 30 -5.62 15.80 31.54
N ASN A 31 -5.57 15.58 30.24
CA ASN A 31 -6.53 16.10 29.27
C ASN A 31 -7.15 14.98 28.42
N GLU A 32 -8.41 15.19 28.01
CA GLU A 32 -9.18 14.24 27.20
C GLU A 32 -8.57 13.97 25.82
N ASP A 33 -7.83 14.92 25.24
CA ASP A 33 -7.27 14.83 23.89
C ASP A 33 -6.16 13.77 23.81
N GLY A 34 -5.28 13.71 24.81
CA GLY A 34 -4.21 12.73 24.86
C GLY A 34 -4.72 11.30 25.04
N TYR A 35 -5.70 11.10 25.91
CA TYR A 35 -6.34 9.81 26.12
C TYR A 35 -7.04 9.32 24.83
N SER A 36 -7.75 10.20 24.15
CA SER A 36 -8.41 9.89 22.87
C SER A 36 -7.43 9.43 21.79
N ALA A 37 -6.23 10.01 21.72
CA ALA A 37 -5.22 9.60 20.77
C ALA A 37 -4.70 8.17 21.03
N VAL A 38 -4.43 7.83 22.29
CA VAL A 38 -3.98 6.49 22.69
C VAL A 38 -5.10 5.45 22.52
N GLU A 39 -6.35 5.82 22.82
CA GLU A 39 -7.51 4.95 22.58
C GLU A 39 -7.65 4.62 21.09
N LYS A 40 -7.54 5.61 20.21
CA LYS A 40 -7.53 5.38 18.75
C LYS A 40 -6.40 4.50 18.29
N LEU A 41 -5.19 4.68 18.84
CA LEU A 41 -4.06 3.81 18.52
C LEU A 41 -4.35 2.36 18.91
N ALA A 42 -4.89 2.14 20.11
CA ALA A 42 -5.28 0.80 20.55
C ALA A 42 -6.36 0.18 19.67
N ASP A 43 -7.34 0.97 19.21
CA ASP A 43 -8.37 0.51 18.26
C ASP A 43 -7.75 0.08 16.92
N TYR A 44 -6.79 0.83 16.38
CA TYR A 44 -6.09 0.46 15.15
C TYR A 44 -5.27 -0.82 15.31
N GLU A 45 -4.59 -0.99 16.44
CA GLU A 45 -3.83 -2.22 16.72
C GLU A 45 -4.77 -3.42 16.88
N ASP A 46 -5.93 -3.26 17.53
CA ASP A 46 -6.94 -4.30 17.63
C ASP A 46 -7.49 -4.72 16.27
N LEU A 47 -7.73 -3.75 15.36
CA LEU A 47 -8.17 -4.03 13.99
C LEU A 47 -7.10 -4.75 13.17
N GLU A 48 -5.83 -4.40 13.36
CA GLU A 48 -4.70 -5.05 12.68
C GLU A 48 -4.55 -6.50 13.14
N GLU A 49 -4.59 -6.76 14.45
CA GLU A 49 -4.53 -8.11 15.02
C GLU A 49 -5.69 -9.01 14.57
N GLN A 50 -6.87 -8.44 14.38
CA GLN A 50 -8.04 -9.13 13.86
C GLN A 50 -8.00 -9.32 12.34
N GLY A 51 -7.00 -8.79 11.65
CA GLY A 51 -6.91 -8.80 10.18
C GLY A 51 -7.97 -7.94 9.48
N LEU A 52 -8.58 -7.01 10.21
CA LEU A 52 -9.60 -6.09 9.69
C LEU A 52 -8.99 -4.80 9.13
N LEU A 53 -7.73 -4.52 9.44
CA LEU A 53 -6.99 -3.38 8.91
C LEU A 53 -6.13 -3.82 7.72
N VAL A 54 -6.43 -3.29 6.55
CA VAL A 54 -5.66 -3.53 5.34
C VAL A 54 -4.77 -2.32 5.07
N ARG A 55 -3.46 -2.52 5.07
CA ARG A 55 -2.48 -1.51 4.66
C ARG A 55 -2.27 -1.61 3.16
N LEU A 56 -2.68 -0.58 2.46
CA LEU A 56 -2.47 -0.46 1.02
C LEU A 56 -1.23 0.40 0.74
N PRO A 57 -0.43 0.06 -0.28
CA PRO A 57 0.69 0.90 -0.68
C PRO A 57 0.26 2.18 -1.41
N VAL A 58 -1.01 2.26 -1.84
CA VAL A 58 -1.55 3.38 -2.63
C VAL A 58 -2.88 3.86 -2.10
N ALA A 59 -3.19 5.13 -2.38
CA ALA A 59 -4.50 5.75 -2.17
C ALA A 59 -5.13 6.14 -3.53
N ILE A 60 -6.43 6.50 -3.49
CA ILE A 60 -7.09 7.10 -4.65
C ILE A 60 -6.40 8.44 -4.96
N ASP A 61 -6.27 8.77 -6.24
CA ASP A 61 -5.55 9.92 -6.80
C ASP A 61 -4.01 9.85 -6.73
N ASP A 62 -3.43 8.78 -6.17
CA ASP A 62 -1.98 8.57 -6.25
C ASP A 62 -1.53 8.33 -7.69
N ASP A 63 -0.31 8.78 -7.98
CA ASP A 63 0.37 8.49 -9.22
C ASP A 63 1.04 7.12 -9.16
N ILE A 64 0.86 6.32 -10.22
CA ILE A 64 1.56 5.05 -10.38
C ILE A 64 2.25 4.98 -11.74
N TYR A 65 3.30 4.18 -11.78
CA TYR A 65 4.17 4.01 -12.95
C TYR A 65 4.20 2.55 -13.34
N LYS A 66 3.75 2.27 -14.56
CA LYS A 66 3.59 0.92 -15.08
C LYS A 66 4.57 0.63 -16.21
N ILE A 67 5.07 -0.61 -16.24
CA ILE A 67 5.92 -1.12 -17.32
C ILE A 67 5.32 -2.41 -17.87
N PRO A 68 5.65 -2.83 -19.11
CA PRO A 68 5.26 -4.12 -19.63
C PRO A 68 5.86 -5.25 -18.76
N SER A 69 5.16 -6.39 -18.69
CA SER A 69 5.75 -7.61 -18.14
C SER A 69 6.94 -8.07 -19.02
N LYS A 70 7.83 -8.91 -18.47
CA LYS A 70 8.99 -9.41 -19.24
C LYS A 70 8.54 -10.10 -20.54
N ALA A 71 7.46 -10.89 -20.49
CA ALA A 71 6.93 -11.56 -21.68
C ALA A 71 6.47 -10.55 -22.74
N ASN A 72 5.72 -9.51 -22.32
CA ASN A 72 5.27 -8.46 -23.25
C ASN A 72 6.43 -7.61 -23.76
N TYR A 73 7.44 -7.36 -22.92
CA TYR A 73 8.67 -6.68 -23.34
C TYR A 73 9.36 -7.42 -24.49
N ASP A 74 9.55 -8.73 -24.34
CA ASP A 74 10.21 -9.56 -25.34
C ASP A 74 9.38 -9.65 -26.63
N LEU A 75 8.07 -9.81 -26.54
CA LEU A 75 7.16 -9.76 -27.69
C LEU A 75 7.24 -8.42 -28.42
N ASN A 76 7.23 -7.30 -27.72
CA ASN A 76 7.35 -5.97 -28.32
C ASN A 76 8.69 -5.80 -29.07
N VAL A 77 9.76 -6.45 -28.61
CA VAL A 77 11.05 -6.44 -29.30
C VAL A 77 10.99 -7.28 -30.57
N LEU A 78 10.39 -8.47 -30.50
CA LEU A 78 10.26 -9.41 -31.63
C LEU A 78 9.36 -8.84 -32.73
N ASP A 79 8.25 -8.23 -32.36
CA ASP A 79 7.23 -7.72 -33.28
C ASP A 79 7.55 -6.29 -33.80
N GLY A 80 8.67 -5.71 -33.38
CA GLY A 80 9.08 -4.36 -33.81
C GLY A 80 8.43 -3.22 -33.05
N TYR A 81 7.64 -3.48 -32.00
CA TYR A 81 6.93 -2.47 -31.19
C TYR A 81 7.75 -1.98 -29.98
N LYS A 82 9.05 -1.78 -30.16
CA LYS A 82 9.99 -1.36 -29.09
C LYS A 82 9.56 -0.09 -28.36
N ALA A 83 8.81 0.81 -29.04
CA ALA A 83 8.28 2.04 -28.44
C ALA A 83 7.28 1.78 -27.31
N ASN A 84 6.67 0.58 -27.24
CA ASN A 84 5.79 0.17 -26.17
C ASN A 84 6.53 -0.24 -24.89
N ASN A 85 7.84 -0.47 -24.99
CA ASN A 85 8.69 -0.81 -23.84
C ASN A 85 9.13 0.48 -23.12
N ARG A 86 8.19 1.13 -22.46
CA ARG A 86 8.37 2.38 -21.74
C ARG A 86 7.61 2.39 -20.42
N VAL A 87 7.89 3.38 -19.59
CA VAL A 87 7.11 3.66 -18.38
C VAL A 87 5.84 4.42 -18.77
N TYR A 88 4.70 3.93 -18.29
CA TYR A 88 3.39 4.56 -18.43
C TYR A 88 3.00 5.18 -17.08
N HIS A 89 2.66 6.45 -17.08
CA HIS A 89 2.12 7.14 -15.93
C HIS A 89 0.60 7.05 -15.91
N GLN A 90 0.03 6.72 -14.75
CA GLN A 90 -1.40 6.59 -14.55
C GLN A 90 -1.79 7.07 -13.14
N LYS A 91 -3.04 7.50 -12.97
CA LYS A 91 -3.61 7.82 -11.66
C LYS A 91 -4.52 6.72 -11.16
N VAL A 92 -4.49 6.49 -9.85
CA VAL A 92 -5.39 5.56 -9.18
C VAL A 92 -6.80 6.13 -9.17
N TYR A 93 -7.72 5.47 -9.84
CA TYR A 93 -9.14 5.83 -9.89
C TYR A 93 -9.96 5.13 -8.82
N SER A 94 -9.73 3.84 -8.61
CA SER A 94 -10.40 3.05 -7.58
C SER A 94 -9.53 1.90 -7.09
N ILE A 95 -9.83 1.42 -5.88
CA ILE A 95 -9.21 0.22 -5.30
C ILE A 95 -10.32 -0.78 -5.05
N VAL A 96 -10.18 -1.98 -5.57
CA VAL A 96 -11.21 -3.03 -5.52
C VAL A 96 -10.68 -4.25 -4.79
N PHE A 97 -11.42 -4.73 -3.80
CA PHE A 97 -11.14 -5.95 -3.07
C PHE A 97 -11.92 -7.12 -3.62
N SER A 98 -11.27 -8.28 -3.70
CA SER A 98 -11.89 -9.52 -4.12
C SER A 98 -11.40 -10.68 -3.25
N GLN A 99 -11.98 -11.86 -3.40
CA GLN A 99 -11.52 -13.09 -2.73
C GLN A 99 -10.08 -13.48 -3.10
N ARG A 100 -9.56 -12.97 -4.23
CA ARG A 100 -8.21 -13.29 -4.75
C ARG A 100 -7.17 -12.23 -4.43
N GLY A 101 -7.51 -11.23 -3.61
CA GLY A 101 -6.68 -10.08 -3.31
C GLY A 101 -7.33 -8.77 -3.75
N TRP A 102 -6.54 -7.77 -3.94
CA TRP A 102 -7.01 -6.45 -4.37
C TRP A 102 -6.33 -6.03 -5.69
N PHE A 103 -6.95 -5.09 -6.36
CA PHE A 103 -6.39 -4.48 -7.54
C PHE A 103 -6.74 -3.00 -7.62
N VAL A 104 -5.93 -2.27 -8.34
CA VAL A 104 -6.09 -0.84 -8.60
C VAL A 104 -6.62 -0.67 -10.02
N GLN A 105 -7.67 0.12 -10.17
CA GLN A 105 -8.11 0.62 -11.47
C GLN A 105 -7.54 2.02 -11.67
N CYS A 106 -7.01 2.27 -12.85
CA CYS A 106 -6.40 3.52 -13.23
C CYS A 106 -7.17 4.22 -14.33
N ASP A 107 -7.11 5.54 -14.34
CA ASP A 107 -7.63 6.34 -15.43
C ASP A 107 -6.90 6.03 -16.74
N LYS A 108 -7.64 6.08 -17.83
CA LYS A 108 -7.09 5.97 -19.18
C LYS A 108 -6.47 7.31 -19.59
N ASP A 109 -5.22 7.54 -19.24
CA ASP A 109 -4.50 8.75 -19.68
C ASP A 109 -4.20 8.76 -21.18
N SER A 110 -4.24 7.61 -21.81
CA SER A 110 -4.09 7.53 -23.27
C SER A 110 -4.74 6.28 -23.84
N ILE A 111 -5.15 6.37 -25.08
CA ILE A 111 -5.62 5.28 -25.93
C ILE A 111 -4.59 4.12 -26.00
N HIS A 112 -3.35 4.38 -25.60
CA HIS A 112 -2.22 3.46 -25.67
C HIS A 112 -1.78 2.89 -24.33
N ALA A 113 -2.46 3.22 -23.22
CA ALA A 113 -2.16 2.60 -21.93
C ALA A 113 -2.54 1.10 -22.00
N PRO A 114 -1.57 0.19 -21.89
CA PRO A 114 -1.80 -1.23 -22.24
C PRO A 114 -2.72 -1.94 -21.25
N ASN A 115 -2.98 -1.35 -20.09
CA ASN A 115 -3.84 -1.95 -19.08
C ASN A 115 -4.24 -0.93 -18.03
N VAL A 116 -5.51 -0.87 -17.70
CA VAL A 116 -6.05 0.03 -16.67
C VAL A 116 -6.13 -0.64 -15.29
N ILE A 117 -5.77 -1.92 -15.19
CA ILE A 117 -5.83 -2.70 -13.96
C ILE A 117 -4.41 -3.07 -13.50
N CYS A 118 -4.10 -2.79 -12.23
CA CYS A 118 -2.85 -3.15 -11.58
C CYS A 118 -3.15 -4.04 -10.38
N VAL A 119 -2.81 -5.33 -10.48
CA VAL A 119 -3.08 -6.31 -9.43
C VAL A 119 -2.00 -6.27 -8.34
N ASP A 120 -2.37 -6.61 -7.12
CA ASP A 120 -1.50 -6.58 -5.93
C ASP A 120 -0.20 -7.40 -6.10
N VAL A 121 -0.30 -8.61 -6.64
CA VAL A 121 0.84 -9.51 -6.86
C VAL A 121 1.86 -9.00 -7.89
N GLU A 122 1.50 -8.01 -8.68
CA GLU A 122 2.36 -7.36 -9.68
C GLU A 122 3.03 -6.07 -9.15
N TYR A 123 2.70 -5.64 -7.93
CA TYR A 123 3.37 -4.51 -7.29
C TYR A 123 4.87 -4.78 -7.14
N GLY A 124 5.69 -3.81 -7.52
CA GLY A 124 7.14 -3.96 -7.56
C GLY A 124 7.69 -4.82 -8.73
N LYS A 125 6.81 -5.31 -9.61
CA LYS A 125 7.18 -6.09 -10.81
C LYS A 125 6.84 -5.37 -12.10
N THR A 126 5.59 -4.95 -12.25
CA THR A 126 5.08 -4.27 -13.45
C THR A 126 4.48 -2.90 -13.15
N TRP A 127 4.25 -2.56 -11.88
CA TRP A 127 3.81 -1.24 -11.48
C TRP A 127 4.44 -0.81 -10.14
N PHE A 128 4.65 0.49 -9.98
CA PHE A 128 5.50 1.10 -8.95
C PHE A 128 4.89 2.45 -8.52
N LEU A 129 5.29 2.94 -7.34
CA LEU A 129 4.90 4.25 -6.82
C LEU A 129 5.80 5.40 -7.31
N THR A 130 7.00 5.08 -7.76
CA THR A 130 7.93 6.06 -8.28
C THR A 130 8.37 5.72 -9.70
N ARG A 131 8.65 6.77 -10.47
CA ARG A 131 9.13 6.62 -11.84
C ARG A 131 10.51 5.99 -11.91
N GLU A 132 11.35 6.33 -10.95
CA GLU A 132 12.73 5.84 -10.84
C GLU A 132 12.78 4.32 -10.66
N GLU A 133 11.89 3.77 -9.81
CA GLU A 133 11.79 2.31 -9.63
C GLU A 133 11.33 1.60 -10.90
N ALA A 134 10.34 2.18 -11.59
CA ALA A 134 9.84 1.65 -12.85
C ALA A 134 10.91 1.68 -13.94
N GLU A 135 11.62 2.79 -14.08
CA GLU A 135 12.73 2.94 -15.06
C GLU A 135 13.87 1.96 -14.78
N LYS A 136 14.27 1.83 -13.50
CA LYS A 136 15.28 0.87 -13.08
C LYS A 136 14.89 -0.55 -13.44
N LYS A 137 13.65 -0.93 -13.17
CA LYS A 137 13.14 -2.26 -13.49
C LYS A 137 13.09 -2.51 -14.99
N LEU A 138 12.67 -1.51 -15.77
CA LEU A 138 12.67 -1.60 -17.23
C LEU A 138 14.08 -1.76 -17.81
N GLU A 139 15.09 -1.06 -17.27
CA GLU A 139 16.48 -1.22 -17.67
C GLU A 139 17.04 -2.64 -17.38
N GLU A 140 16.62 -3.25 -16.25
CA GLU A 140 16.98 -4.64 -15.94
C GLU A 140 16.48 -5.63 -17.00
N MET A 141 15.35 -5.33 -17.66
CA MET A 141 14.78 -6.18 -18.71
C MET A 141 15.55 -6.14 -20.04
N LYS A 142 16.37 -5.12 -20.25
CA LYS A 142 17.18 -4.97 -21.47
C LYS A 142 18.40 -5.90 -21.50
N LYS A 143 18.78 -6.41 -20.34
CA LYS A 143 19.91 -7.34 -20.16
C LYS A 143 19.47 -8.78 -20.36
#